data_5df4dd189791aad7b4dd42de80a5fce0
#
_entry.id   5df4dd189791aad7b4dd42de80a5fce0
#
_cell.length_a   1.000
_cell.length_b   1.000
_cell.length_c   1.000
_cell.angle_alpha   90.00
_cell.angle_beta   90.00
_cell.angle_gamma   90.00
#
_symmetry.space_group_name_H-M   'P 1'
#
loop_
_entity.id
_entity.type
_entity.pdbx_description
1 polymer ?
#
loop_
_entity_poly.entity_id
_entity_poly.type
_entity_poly.pdbx_seq_one_letter_code
_entity_poly.pdbx_strand_id
1 'polypeptide(L)'
;FADPWVNLVIRNQDSTKATFVRLSGTFVAGSMQGKAVLENGKETTWTAIKKETSVVEEKKDDKKDEEKTPEMYAVTFPNIAYGNPEKPKQETLLFKNATVWTGEKDGILKETDVLISNGKISKIGKNLSASNAKTIDATGKHLTAGIIDEHSHIAISNGVNEGGQNSSAEVTIEDVVNSEDINIYRNLAGGVTSANLLHGSANPIGGRAAFIKLKWGYAPEEMIVKDAPKYIKFALGENVKQSNWGDFERNRFPQSRMGVEQVYEDYF
;
A
#
# COMPACT_ATOMS: atom_id res chain seq x y z
N PHE A 1 4.68 21.56 -28.45
CA PHE A 1 3.37 20.87 -28.52
C PHE A 1 3.14 20.49 -29.97
N ALA A 2 3.04 19.18 -30.26
CA ALA A 2 2.81 18.68 -31.62
C ALA A 2 1.31 18.69 -32.02
N ASP A 3 0.42 18.89 -31.07
CA ASP A 3 -1.03 18.95 -31.25
C ASP A 3 -1.51 20.39 -30.98
N PRO A 4 -2.19 21.05 -31.95
CA PRO A 4 -2.70 22.40 -31.76
C PRO A 4 -3.89 22.50 -30.79
N TRP A 5 -4.41 21.36 -30.29
CA TRP A 5 -5.56 21.32 -29.42
C TRP A 5 -5.18 21.41 -27.93
N VAL A 6 -5.91 22.25 -27.21
CA VAL A 6 -5.76 22.44 -25.77
C VAL A 6 -7.09 22.18 -25.08
N ASN A 7 -7.07 21.31 -24.09
CA ASN A 7 -8.19 21.07 -23.18
C ASN A 7 -7.76 21.37 -21.74
N LEU A 8 -8.46 22.29 -21.09
CA LEU A 8 -8.21 22.70 -19.72
C LEU A 8 -9.46 22.50 -18.86
N VAL A 9 -9.27 22.08 -17.64
CA VAL A 9 -10.32 22.02 -16.63
C VAL A 9 -9.88 22.90 -15.47
N ILE A 10 -10.63 23.97 -15.22
CA ILE A 10 -10.36 24.93 -14.14
C ILE A 10 -11.36 24.67 -13.01
N ARG A 11 -10.84 24.41 -11.82
CA ARG A 11 -11.66 24.29 -10.60
C ARG A 11 -11.86 25.67 -9.99
N ASN A 12 -13.09 26.02 -9.71
CA ASN A 12 -13.39 27.21 -8.91
C ASN A 12 -13.03 26.94 -7.43
N GLN A 13 -12.12 27.75 -6.88
CA GLN A 13 -11.65 27.61 -5.51
C GLN A 13 -12.54 28.30 -4.50
N ASP A 14 -13.42 29.21 -4.93
CA ASP A 14 -14.24 30.07 -4.04
C ASP A 14 -15.63 29.50 -3.74
N SER A 15 -15.97 28.32 -4.26
CA SER A 15 -17.28 27.71 -4.01
C SER A 15 -17.23 26.56 -3.01
N THR A 16 -18.20 26.53 -2.09
CA THR A 16 -18.41 25.42 -1.15
C THR A 16 -18.76 24.09 -1.85
N LYS A 17 -19.09 24.14 -3.14
CA LYS A 17 -19.29 22.99 -4.02
C LYS A 17 -18.23 23.05 -5.11
N ALA A 18 -17.52 21.93 -5.34
CA ALA A 18 -16.54 21.84 -6.41
C ALA A 18 -17.23 22.02 -7.77
N THR A 19 -17.05 23.19 -8.36
CA THR A 19 -17.54 23.50 -9.69
C THR A 19 -16.37 23.59 -10.67
N PHE A 20 -16.62 23.27 -11.94
CA PHE A 20 -15.59 23.16 -12.95
C PHE A 20 -15.99 23.92 -14.22
N VAL A 21 -15.06 24.69 -14.77
CA VAL A 21 -15.13 25.26 -16.10
C VAL A 21 -14.26 24.44 -17.04
N ARG A 22 -14.82 23.97 -18.14
CA ARG A 22 -14.10 23.21 -19.15
C ARG A 22 -13.84 24.09 -20.36
N LEU A 23 -12.57 24.18 -20.76
CA LEU A 23 -12.10 24.98 -21.90
C LEU A 23 -11.56 24.02 -22.95
N SER A 24 -12.01 24.15 -24.19
CA SER A 24 -11.45 23.45 -25.35
C SER A 24 -11.12 24.49 -26.42
N GLY A 25 -9.95 24.39 -27.05
CA GLY A 25 -9.56 25.35 -28.05
C GLY A 25 -8.27 24.97 -28.76
N THR A 26 -7.86 25.85 -29.67
CA THR A 26 -6.66 25.71 -30.49
C THR A 26 -5.68 26.83 -30.22
N PHE A 27 -4.39 26.53 -30.40
CA PHE A 27 -3.34 27.53 -30.37
C PHE A 27 -3.10 28.04 -31.78
N VAL A 28 -3.31 29.34 -32.00
CA VAL A 28 -3.14 30.00 -33.34
C VAL A 28 -2.40 31.31 -33.14
N ALA A 29 -1.29 31.47 -33.85
CA ALA A 29 -0.53 32.74 -33.93
C ALA A 29 -0.24 33.41 -32.56
N GLY A 30 0.17 32.64 -31.56
CA GLY A 30 0.55 33.18 -30.23
C GLY A 30 -0.61 33.39 -29.27
N SER A 31 -1.83 33.05 -29.65
CA SER A 31 -3.01 33.07 -28.78
C SER A 31 -3.73 31.73 -28.77
N MET A 32 -4.45 31.46 -27.69
CA MET A 32 -5.37 30.33 -27.59
C MET A 32 -6.80 30.86 -27.66
N GLN A 33 -7.66 30.17 -28.39
CA GLN A 33 -9.07 30.52 -28.47
C GLN A 33 -9.93 29.26 -28.63
N GLY A 34 -11.14 29.30 -28.13
CA GLY A 34 -12.05 28.17 -28.24
C GLY A 34 -13.37 28.37 -27.52
N LYS A 35 -13.99 27.23 -27.18
CA LYS A 35 -15.24 27.18 -26.43
C LYS A 35 -14.99 26.83 -24.98
N ALA A 36 -15.79 27.40 -24.06
CA ALA A 36 -15.85 27.08 -22.68
C ALA A 36 -17.24 26.59 -22.31
N VAL A 37 -17.30 25.56 -21.44
CA VAL A 37 -18.54 25.16 -20.78
C VAL A 37 -18.43 25.62 -19.32
N LEU A 38 -19.31 26.55 -18.96
CA LEU A 38 -19.38 27.11 -17.60
C LEU A 38 -20.02 26.12 -16.62
N GLU A 39 -19.94 26.42 -15.34
CA GLU A 39 -20.48 25.62 -14.23
C GLU A 39 -21.97 25.30 -14.36
N ASN A 40 -22.73 26.19 -14.96
CA ASN A 40 -24.17 26.03 -15.21
C ASN A 40 -24.50 25.30 -16.55
N GLY A 41 -23.50 24.75 -17.23
CA GLY A 41 -23.63 24.09 -18.51
C GLY A 41 -23.74 25.01 -19.72
N LYS A 42 -23.68 26.33 -19.54
CA LYS A 42 -23.79 27.29 -20.65
C LYS A 42 -22.46 27.33 -21.42
N GLU A 43 -22.55 27.29 -22.73
CA GLU A 43 -21.41 27.49 -23.62
C GLU A 43 -21.10 28.96 -23.83
N THR A 44 -19.81 29.30 -23.87
CA THR A 44 -19.29 30.62 -24.24
C THR A 44 -17.98 30.46 -25.01
N THR A 45 -17.46 31.54 -25.56
CA THR A 45 -16.12 31.58 -26.18
C THR A 45 -15.09 32.10 -25.16
N TRP A 46 -13.84 31.69 -25.34
CA TRP A 46 -12.72 32.20 -24.56
C TRP A 46 -11.52 32.49 -25.44
N THR A 47 -10.69 33.42 -25.00
CA THR A 47 -9.41 33.75 -25.63
C THR A 47 -8.37 33.95 -24.53
N ALA A 48 -7.16 33.41 -24.74
CA ALA A 48 -6.02 33.62 -23.88
C ALA A 48 -4.83 34.09 -24.72
N ILE A 49 -4.19 35.16 -24.28
CA ILE A 49 -3.01 35.74 -24.96
C ILE A 49 -1.83 35.60 -24.00
N LYS A 50 -0.68 35.16 -24.51
CA LYS A 50 0.55 35.14 -23.73
C LYS A 50 0.90 36.58 -23.33
N LYS A 51 0.81 36.90 -22.07
CA LYS A 51 1.27 38.17 -21.54
C LYS A 51 2.80 38.17 -21.60
N GLU A 52 3.40 39.04 -22.41
CA GLU A 52 4.82 39.32 -22.25
C GLU A 52 5.00 39.96 -20.89
N THR A 53 5.78 39.31 -20.07
CA THR A 53 6.16 39.87 -18.76
C THR A 53 7.07 41.06 -19.08
N SER A 54 6.52 42.29 -19.10
CA SER A 54 7.34 43.47 -19.00
C SER A 54 8.17 43.31 -17.73
N VAL A 55 9.48 43.28 -17.87
CA VAL A 55 10.40 43.41 -16.75
C VAL A 55 10.08 44.75 -16.11
N VAL A 56 9.30 44.76 -15.06
CA VAL A 56 9.18 45.92 -14.20
C VAL A 56 10.53 45.98 -13.50
N GLU A 57 11.34 47.01 -13.84
CA GLU A 57 12.48 47.36 -13.01
C GLU A 57 11.95 47.75 -11.62
N GLU A 58 11.93 46.76 -10.72
CA GLU A 58 11.76 47.02 -9.33
C GLU A 58 12.94 47.85 -8.83
N LYS A 59 12.62 49.07 -8.37
CA LYS A 59 13.57 49.87 -7.57
C LYS A 59 14.07 48.97 -6.43
N LYS A 60 15.39 48.73 -6.45
CA LYS A 60 16.10 48.07 -5.36
C LYS A 60 15.90 48.88 -4.07
N ASP A 61 14.93 48.49 -3.28
CA ASP A 61 15.02 48.69 -1.84
C ASP A 61 16.01 47.62 -1.32
N ASP A 62 17.17 48.09 -0.86
CA ASP A 62 18.22 47.23 -0.25
C ASP A 62 17.76 46.66 1.11
N LYS A 63 16.73 45.85 1.08
CA LYS A 63 16.51 44.85 2.13
C LYS A 63 16.92 43.51 1.52
N LYS A 64 18.09 43.05 1.94
CA LYS A 64 18.45 41.63 1.79
C LYS A 64 17.38 40.79 2.47
N ASP A 65 16.34 40.42 1.73
CA ASP A 65 15.56 39.24 2.08
C ASP A 65 16.52 38.08 1.89
N GLU A 66 16.95 37.49 3.00
CA GLU A 66 17.60 36.18 2.97
C GLU A 66 16.64 35.26 2.20
N GLU A 67 17.01 34.84 0.99
CA GLU A 67 16.35 33.77 0.26
C GLU A 67 16.23 32.61 1.25
N LYS A 68 15.07 32.42 1.86
CA LYS A 68 14.76 31.23 2.61
C LYS A 68 14.90 30.06 1.63
N THR A 69 16.01 29.37 1.69
CA THR A 69 16.17 28.05 1.03
C THR A 69 14.88 27.27 1.33
N PRO A 70 14.19 26.74 0.32
CA PRO A 70 12.97 25.98 0.58
C PRO A 70 13.31 24.87 1.57
N GLU A 71 12.54 24.82 2.64
CA GLU A 71 12.71 23.82 3.69
C GLU A 71 12.51 22.44 3.06
N MET A 72 13.61 21.71 2.86
CA MET A 72 13.56 20.36 2.33
C MET A 72 13.02 19.47 3.45
N TYR A 73 11.83 18.97 3.24
CA TYR A 73 11.26 17.96 4.15
C TYR A 73 12.13 16.71 4.15
N ALA A 74 12.40 16.18 5.34
CA ALA A 74 13.16 14.95 5.49
C ALA A 74 12.40 13.78 4.85
N VAL A 75 13.08 12.99 4.04
CA VAL A 75 12.53 11.73 3.50
C VAL A 75 12.42 10.72 4.63
N THR A 76 11.28 10.05 4.71
CA THR A 76 11.03 8.98 5.69
C THR A 76 10.89 7.62 5.01
N PHE A 77 10.90 6.54 5.79
CA PHE A 77 10.83 5.16 5.32
C PHE A 77 9.63 4.41 5.96
N PRO A 78 8.53 4.16 5.22
CA PRO A 78 8.24 4.69 3.88
C PRO A 78 7.98 6.20 3.91
N ASN A 79 7.96 6.87 2.76
CA ASN A 79 7.80 8.32 2.69
C ASN A 79 6.32 8.73 2.79
N ILE A 80 5.68 8.30 3.84
CA ILE A 80 4.28 8.59 4.21
C ILE A 80 4.17 8.79 5.72
N ALA A 81 2.95 9.02 6.22
CA ALA A 81 2.69 9.14 7.66
C ALA A 81 3.23 7.92 8.45
N TYR A 82 3.82 8.17 9.60
CA TYR A 82 4.48 7.18 10.47
C TYR A 82 5.71 6.50 9.86
N GLY A 83 6.28 7.05 8.78
CA GLY A 83 7.55 6.58 8.25
C GLY A 83 8.70 6.85 9.24
N ASN A 84 9.68 5.96 9.24
CA ASN A 84 10.87 6.10 10.07
C ASN A 84 11.81 7.17 9.49
N PRO A 85 12.51 7.96 10.30
CA PRO A 85 13.47 8.96 9.80
C PRO A 85 14.68 8.33 9.09
N GLU A 86 14.99 7.07 9.41
CA GLU A 86 16.03 6.28 8.73
C GLU A 86 15.43 4.91 8.35
N LYS A 87 15.99 4.28 7.30
CA LYS A 87 15.61 2.90 6.96
C LYS A 87 15.86 2.00 8.17
N PRO A 88 14.86 1.26 8.65
CA PRO A 88 15.03 0.38 9.80
C PRO A 88 16.17 -0.63 9.58
N LYS A 89 16.94 -0.87 10.62
CA LYS A 89 18.05 -1.82 10.62
C LYS A 89 17.74 -2.96 11.58
N GLN A 90 18.31 -4.11 11.28
CA GLN A 90 18.21 -5.26 12.17
C GLN A 90 19.02 -5.01 13.44
N GLU A 91 18.37 -5.09 14.59
CA GLU A 91 19.00 -4.90 15.90
C GLU A 91 19.23 -6.26 16.59
N THR A 92 20.23 -6.29 17.46
CA THR A 92 20.36 -7.35 18.46
C THR A 92 19.59 -6.91 19.71
N LEU A 93 18.63 -7.71 20.16
CA LEU A 93 17.74 -7.39 21.27
C LEU A 93 17.90 -8.41 22.40
N LEU A 94 17.95 -7.94 23.64
CA LEU A 94 17.91 -8.77 24.84
C LEU A 94 16.72 -8.40 25.71
N PHE A 95 15.69 -9.23 25.68
CA PHE A 95 14.56 -9.11 26.60
C PHE A 95 14.93 -9.74 27.93
N LYS A 96 14.77 -9.01 29.02
CA LYS A 96 15.10 -9.45 30.37
C LYS A 96 13.87 -9.74 31.20
N ASN A 97 13.89 -10.87 31.91
CA ASN A 97 12.94 -11.19 32.96
C ASN A 97 11.45 -11.25 32.49
N ALA A 98 11.21 -11.74 31.30
CA ALA A 98 9.86 -11.88 30.73
C ALA A 98 9.15 -13.17 31.19
N THR A 99 7.83 -13.16 31.10
CA THR A 99 7.06 -14.41 30.99
C THR A 99 7.01 -14.81 29.52
N VAL A 100 7.77 -15.82 29.13
CA VAL A 100 7.94 -16.25 27.73
C VAL A 100 6.96 -17.38 27.41
N TRP A 101 6.15 -17.17 26.38
CA TRP A 101 5.25 -18.18 25.82
C TRP A 101 5.94 -18.79 24.61
N THR A 102 6.54 -19.95 24.79
CA THR A 102 7.41 -20.53 23.78
C THR A 102 6.67 -21.05 22.55
N GLY A 103 5.42 -21.45 22.69
CA GLY A 103 4.68 -22.17 21.65
C GLY A 103 5.19 -23.61 21.44
N GLU A 104 6.17 -24.05 22.23
CA GLU A 104 6.86 -25.33 22.15
C GLU A 104 6.57 -26.18 23.41
N LYS A 105 7.15 -27.37 23.46
CA LYS A 105 6.97 -28.32 24.59
C LYS A 105 7.35 -27.76 25.97
N ASP A 106 8.23 -26.76 26.01
CA ASP A 106 8.66 -26.11 27.24
C ASP A 106 7.56 -25.20 27.84
N GLY A 107 6.51 -24.90 27.05
CA GLY A 107 5.34 -24.16 27.51
C GLY A 107 5.65 -22.71 27.89
N ILE A 108 5.28 -22.32 29.13
CA ILE A 108 5.43 -20.98 29.65
C ILE A 108 6.61 -20.90 30.60
N LEU A 109 7.60 -20.08 30.27
CA LEU A 109 8.79 -19.87 31.10
C LEU A 109 8.69 -18.52 31.82
N LYS A 110 8.77 -18.51 33.15
CA LYS A 110 8.73 -17.29 33.97
C LYS A 110 10.13 -16.75 34.23
N GLU A 111 10.22 -15.40 34.36
CA GLU A 111 11.47 -14.71 34.72
C GLU A 111 12.61 -15.14 33.81
N THR A 112 12.36 -15.12 32.49
CA THR A 112 13.24 -15.69 31.48
C THR A 112 13.69 -14.60 30.50
N ASP A 113 14.96 -14.65 30.15
CA ASP A 113 15.57 -13.74 29.17
C ASP A 113 15.53 -14.37 27.77
N VAL A 114 15.37 -13.54 26.75
CA VAL A 114 15.43 -13.95 25.35
C VAL A 114 16.38 -13.02 24.59
N LEU A 115 17.40 -13.62 23.99
CA LEU A 115 18.34 -12.93 23.08
C LEU A 115 17.95 -13.18 21.64
N ILE A 116 17.69 -12.10 20.92
CA ILE A 116 17.45 -12.09 19.47
C ILE A 116 18.68 -11.48 18.81
N SER A 117 19.27 -12.21 17.87
CA SER A 117 20.42 -11.76 17.09
C SER A 117 20.30 -12.26 15.65
N ASN A 118 20.69 -11.42 14.69
CA ASN A 118 20.59 -11.72 13.26
C ASN A 118 19.18 -12.17 12.84
N GLY A 119 18.14 -11.54 13.40
CA GLY A 119 16.74 -11.83 13.09
C GLY A 119 16.23 -13.19 13.58
N LYS A 120 16.97 -13.85 14.50
CA LYS A 120 16.61 -15.16 15.05
C LYS A 120 16.69 -15.15 16.57
N ILE A 121 15.89 -15.98 17.21
CA ILE A 121 16.05 -16.30 18.63
C ILE A 121 17.37 -17.06 18.79
N SER A 122 18.33 -16.42 19.41
CA SER A 122 19.68 -16.97 19.61
C SER A 122 19.80 -17.79 20.88
N LYS A 123 19.22 -17.28 21.97
CA LYS A 123 19.21 -17.96 23.28
C LYS A 123 17.95 -17.63 24.06
N ILE A 124 17.49 -18.61 24.84
CA ILE A 124 16.46 -18.46 25.86
C ILE A 124 17.04 -19.02 27.16
N GLY A 125 16.90 -18.30 28.26
CA GLY A 125 17.43 -18.75 29.55
C GLY A 125 17.43 -17.63 30.58
N LYS A 126 18.10 -17.86 31.72
CA LYS A 126 18.23 -16.87 32.81
C LYS A 126 19.62 -16.22 32.76
N ASN A 127 19.69 -14.96 33.23
CA ASN A 127 20.94 -14.22 33.40
C ASN A 127 21.76 -14.07 32.09
N LEU A 128 21.07 -13.98 30.92
CA LEU A 128 21.75 -13.76 29.66
C LEU A 128 22.37 -12.35 29.61
N SER A 129 23.49 -12.24 28.93
CA SER A 129 24.15 -10.97 28.63
C SER A 129 24.66 -10.93 27.20
N ALA A 130 24.61 -9.75 26.59
CA ALA A 130 25.18 -9.51 25.27
C ALA A 130 25.61 -8.04 25.19
N SER A 131 26.89 -7.79 24.98
CA SER A 131 27.49 -6.44 25.05
C SER A 131 27.00 -5.49 23.95
N ASN A 132 26.52 -6.01 22.82
CA ASN A 132 26.04 -5.27 21.65
C ASN A 132 24.50 -5.29 21.51
N ALA A 133 23.78 -5.79 22.52
CA ALA A 133 22.35 -5.86 22.46
C ALA A 133 21.68 -4.66 23.11
N LYS A 134 20.61 -4.16 22.48
CA LYS A 134 19.67 -3.25 23.11
C LYS A 134 18.86 -4.05 24.13
N THR A 135 19.06 -3.73 25.40
CA THR A 135 18.37 -4.43 26.49
C THR A 135 17.01 -3.82 26.77
N ILE A 136 15.99 -4.67 26.88
CA ILE A 136 14.60 -4.31 27.16
C ILE A 136 14.19 -5.01 28.47
N ASP A 137 13.85 -4.23 29.48
CA ASP A 137 13.26 -4.77 30.71
C ASP A 137 11.81 -5.21 30.41
N ALA A 138 11.58 -6.51 30.51
CA ALA A 138 10.30 -7.14 30.29
C ALA A 138 9.71 -7.72 31.60
N THR A 139 10.16 -7.24 32.76
CA THR A 139 9.63 -7.63 34.06
C THR A 139 8.13 -7.41 34.13
N GLY A 140 7.38 -8.45 34.48
CA GLY A 140 5.92 -8.44 34.52
C GLY A 140 5.23 -8.41 33.15
N LYS A 141 5.98 -8.47 32.04
CA LYS A 141 5.44 -8.53 30.68
C LYS A 141 5.49 -9.94 30.11
N HIS A 142 4.63 -10.16 29.13
CA HIS A 142 4.58 -11.40 28.36
C HIS A 142 5.29 -11.22 27.02
N LEU A 143 6.12 -12.18 26.67
CA LEU A 143 6.79 -12.26 25.37
C LEU A 143 6.28 -13.48 24.61
N THR A 144 5.74 -13.26 23.43
CA THR A 144 5.22 -14.30 22.54
C THR A 144 5.89 -14.22 21.17
N ALA A 145 5.79 -15.27 20.36
CA ALA A 145 5.98 -15.14 18.92
C ALA A 145 4.96 -14.12 18.35
N GLY A 146 5.33 -13.45 17.26
CA GLY A 146 4.41 -12.58 16.56
C GLY A 146 3.27 -13.38 15.91
N ILE A 147 2.11 -12.74 15.78
CA ILE A 147 0.95 -13.35 15.14
C ILE A 147 1.21 -13.45 13.64
N ILE A 148 0.84 -14.60 13.07
CA ILE A 148 0.79 -14.80 11.61
C ILE A 148 -0.67 -14.73 11.19
N ASP A 149 -1.00 -13.77 10.32
CA ASP A 149 -2.31 -13.69 9.69
C ASP A 149 -2.28 -14.56 8.41
N GLU A 150 -2.95 -15.70 8.46
CA GLU A 150 -2.95 -16.69 7.38
C GLU A 150 -3.87 -16.31 6.21
N HIS A 151 -4.74 -15.30 6.38
CA HIS A 151 -5.68 -14.87 5.37
C HIS A 151 -5.85 -13.35 5.37
N SER A 152 -5.02 -12.67 4.63
CA SER A 152 -5.00 -11.21 4.60
C SER A 152 -5.13 -10.63 3.20
N HIS A 153 -5.68 -9.42 3.14
CA HIS A 153 -5.82 -8.63 1.91
C HIS A 153 -5.19 -7.23 2.03
N ILE A 154 -4.39 -6.99 3.09
CA ILE A 154 -3.61 -5.76 3.24
C ILE A 154 -2.39 -5.79 2.31
N ALA A 155 -1.72 -4.67 2.17
CA ALA A 155 -0.46 -4.56 1.42
C ALA A 155 -0.55 -5.06 -0.04
N ILE A 156 -1.70 -4.90 -0.69
CA ILE A 156 -1.93 -5.28 -2.09
C ILE A 156 -2.34 -4.03 -2.88
N SER A 157 -1.63 -3.74 -3.97
CA SER A 157 -1.91 -2.58 -4.83
C SER A 157 -3.18 -2.78 -5.65
N ASN A 158 -3.97 -1.72 -5.80
CA ASN A 158 -5.10 -1.60 -6.73
C ASN A 158 -6.21 -2.66 -6.60
N GLY A 159 -6.31 -3.29 -5.43
CA GLY A 159 -7.33 -4.30 -5.14
C GLY A 159 -6.80 -5.73 -5.21
N VAL A 160 -7.62 -6.66 -4.74
CA VAL A 160 -7.21 -8.04 -4.45
C VAL A 160 -7.71 -9.06 -5.47
N ASN A 161 -8.42 -8.61 -6.50
CA ASN A 161 -9.09 -9.50 -7.45
C ASN A 161 -8.66 -9.23 -8.88
N GLU A 162 -8.29 -10.30 -9.58
CA GLU A 162 -8.30 -10.35 -11.03
C GLU A 162 -9.54 -11.16 -11.46
N GLY A 163 -10.59 -10.45 -11.87
CA GLY A 163 -11.91 -11.04 -12.08
C GLY A 163 -12.28 -11.32 -13.53
N GLY A 164 -11.39 -11.05 -14.48
CA GLY A 164 -11.65 -11.18 -15.92
C GLY A 164 -11.87 -12.61 -16.41
N GLN A 165 -11.33 -13.59 -15.68
CA GLN A 165 -11.41 -15.02 -16.01
C GLN A 165 -11.97 -15.82 -14.83
N ASN A 166 -12.41 -17.05 -15.09
CA ASN A 166 -12.84 -17.97 -14.03
C ASN A 166 -11.65 -18.68 -13.33
N SER A 167 -10.48 -18.65 -13.96
CA SER A 167 -9.21 -19.03 -13.36
C SER A 167 -8.18 -17.93 -13.62
N SER A 168 -7.47 -17.50 -12.59
CA SER A 168 -6.34 -16.57 -12.67
C SER A 168 -5.10 -17.13 -11.94
N ALA A 169 -4.87 -18.43 -12.08
CA ALA A 169 -3.76 -19.16 -11.44
C ALA A 169 -2.37 -18.62 -11.86
N GLU A 170 -2.28 -17.97 -13.01
CA GLU A 170 -1.07 -17.36 -13.57
C GLU A 170 -0.61 -16.11 -12.83
N VAL A 171 -1.52 -15.37 -12.19
CA VAL A 171 -1.15 -14.16 -11.44
C VAL A 171 -0.61 -14.49 -10.05
N THR A 172 0.21 -13.62 -9.50
CA THR A 172 0.72 -13.75 -8.14
C THR A 172 0.62 -12.44 -7.38
N ILE A 173 0.24 -12.51 -6.12
CA ILE A 173 0.25 -11.35 -5.22
C ILE A 173 1.68 -10.82 -4.98
N GLU A 174 2.70 -11.65 -5.18
CA GLU A 174 4.10 -11.21 -5.06
C GLU A 174 4.42 -10.01 -5.97
N ASP A 175 3.78 -9.91 -7.15
CA ASP A 175 4.01 -8.84 -8.13
C ASP A 175 3.34 -7.50 -7.74
N VAL A 176 2.42 -7.51 -6.79
CA VAL A 176 1.59 -6.36 -6.41
C VAL A 176 1.66 -6.01 -4.93
N VAL A 177 2.69 -6.48 -4.22
CA VAL A 177 2.88 -6.13 -2.81
C VAL A 177 3.12 -4.62 -2.68
N ASN A 178 2.29 -3.98 -1.87
CA ASN A 178 2.40 -2.56 -1.54
C ASN A 178 3.01 -2.37 -0.15
N SER A 179 4.29 -2.03 -0.09
CA SER A 179 5.02 -1.82 1.15
C SER A 179 4.66 -0.51 1.89
N GLU A 180 3.89 0.37 1.25
CA GLU A 180 3.46 1.66 1.80
C GLU A 180 2.03 1.62 2.35
N ASP A 181 1.36 0.46 2.34
CA ASP A 181 0.03 0.34 2.96
C ASP A 181 0.12 0.55 4.47
N ILE A 182 -0.56 1.59 4.97
CA ILE A 182 -0.63 1.94 6.39
C ILE A 182 -1.14 0.79 7.27
N ASN A 183 -1.86 -0.17 6.69
CA ASN A 183 -2.34 -1.34 7.43
C ASN A 183 -1.18 -2.25 7.87
N ILE A 184 -0.02 -2.22 7.23
CA ILE A 184 1.19 -2.88 7.71
C ILE A 184 1.56 -2.34 9.09
N TYR A 185 1.66 -1.01 9.22
CA TYR A 185 1.96 -0.35 10.49
C TYR A 185 0.92 -0.66 11.58
N ARG A 186 -0.37 -0.59 11.22
CA ARG A 186 -1.48 -0.87 12.14
C ARG A 186 -1.46 -2.30 12.65
N ASN A 187 -1.21 -3.27 11.78
CA ASN A 187 -1.13 -4.68 12.15
C ASN A 187 0.09 -4.96 13.02
N LEU A 188 1.26 -4.36 12.72
CA LEU A 188 2.44 -4.44 13.58
C LEU A 188 2.16 -3.91 14.98
N ALA A 189 1.44 -2.79 15.11
CA ALA A 189 1.05 -2.24 16.41
C ALA A 189 0.12 -3.20 17.19
N GLY A 190 -0.64 -4.05 16.50
CA GLY A 190 -1.46 -5.11 17.07
C GLY A 190 -0.72 -6.42 17.35
N GLY A 191 0.56 -6.53 16.96
CA GLY A 191 1.36 -7.74 17.18
C GLY A 191 1.34 -8.75 16.03
N VAL A 192 0.71 -8.42 14.90
CA VAL A 192 0.81 -9.22 13.66
C VAL A 192 2.15 -8.91 12.99
N THR A 193 2.96 -9.92 12.77
CA THR A 193 4.33 -9.77 12.24
C THR A 193 4.53 -10.37 10.87
N SER A 194 3.61 -11.23 10.44
CA SER A 194 3.63 -11.86 9.12
C SER A 194 2.19 -12.03 8.62
N ALA A 195 2.02 -12.04 7.30
CA ALA A 195 0.72 -12.24 6.68
C ALA A 195 0.84 -13.06 5.40
N ASN A 196 -0.14 -13.92 5.16
CA ASN A 196 -0.34 -14.59 3.88
C ASN A 196 -1.34 -13.79 3.07
N LEU A 197 -0.86 -13.08 2.07
CA LEU A 197 -1.64 -12.20 1.21
C LEU A 197 -2.31 -13.01 0.12
N LEU A 198 -3.63 -13.00 0.11
CA LEU A 198 -4.41 -13.82 -0.79
C LEU A 198 -5.14 -13.00 -1.85
N HIS A 199 -5.28 -13.58 -3.03
CA HIS A 199 -6.28 -13.16 -3.99
C HIS A 199 -7.68 -13.20 -3.36
N GLY A 200 -8.57 -12.28 -3.69
CA GLY A 200 -9.94 -12.29 -3.19
C GLY A 200 -10.77 -13.42 -3.79
N SER A 201 -12.03 -13.52 -3.34
CA SER A 201 -12.95 -14.59 -3.77
C SER A 201 -13.71 -14.22 -5.05
N ALA A 202 -13.05 -13.64 -6.06
CA ALA A 202 -13.68 -13.29 -7.32
C ALA A 202 -13.80 -14.50 -8.26
N ASN A 203 -12.83 -15.39 -8.25
CA ASN A 203 -12.73 -16.52 -9.16
C ASN A 203 -12.81 -17.85 -8.40
N PRO A 204 -13.37 -18.92 -9.00
CA PRO A 204 -13.23 -20.27 -8.45
C PRO A 204 -11.76 -20.64 -8.22
N ILE A 205 -10.91 -20.43 -9.22
CA ILE A 205 -9.45 -20.59 -9.13
C ILE A 205 -8.83 -19.19 -9.19
N GLY A 206 -8.40 -18.69 -8.05
CA GLY A 206 -7.77 -17.37 -7.92
C GLY A 206 -6.26 -17.39 -8.15
N GLY A 207 -5.60 -16.27 -7.85
CA GLY A 207 -4.16 -16.13 -7.99
C GLY A 207 -3.37 -16.81 -6.87
N ARG A 208 -2.06 -16.88 -7.09
CA ARG A 208 -1.08 -17.36 -6.11
C ARG A 208 -0.87 -16.31 -5.02
N ALA A 209 -0.69 -16.78 -3.79
CA ALA A 209 -0.49 -15.96 -2.61
C ALA A 209 0.95 -15.44 -2.48
N ALA A 210 1.12 -14.41 -1.64
CA ALA A 210 2.42 -13.95 -1.18
C ALA A 210 2.50 -14.04 0.35
N PHE A 211 3.49 -14.75 0.90
CA PHE A 211 3.76 -14.72 2.32
C PHE A 211 4.80 -13.64 2.63
N ILE A 212 4.44 -12.66 3.46
CA ILE A 212 5.30 -11.54 3.80
C ILE A 212 5.56 -11.42 5.30
N LYS A 213 6.71 -10.82 5.64
CA LYS A 213 6.94 -10.23 6.96
C LYS A 213 6.55 -8.75 6.90
N LEU A 214 5.83 -8.28 7.92
CA LEU A 214 5.37 -6.90 8.00
C LEU A 214 6.54 -5.99 8.41
N LYS A 215 7.44 -5.69 7.47
CA LYS A 215 8.63 -4.86 7.69
C LYS A 215 8.35 -3.42 7.25
N TRP A 216 7.80 -2.61 8.14
CA TRP A 216 7.52 -1.20 7.85
C TRP A 216 8.79 -0.42 7.50
N GLY A 217 8.80 0.22 6.33
CA GLY A 217 9.96 0.97 5.82
C GLY A 217 10.89 0.18 4.90
N TYR A 218 10.56 -1.05 4.57
CA TYR A 218 11.28 -1.88 3.61
C TYR A 218 10.59 -1.94 2.25
N ALA A 219 11.33 -2.28 1.21
CA ALA A 219 10.78 -2.51 -0.13
C ALA A 219 9.99 -3.83 -0.20
N PRO A 220 9.07 -3.99 -1.16
CA PRO A 220 8.26 -5.20 -1.30
C PRO A 220 9.08 -6.48 -1.33
N GLU A 221 10.18 -6.49 -2.09
CA GLU A 221 11.04 -7.67 -2.27
C GLU A 221 11.75 -8.09 -0.97
N GLU A 222 11.95 -7.15 -0.05
CA GLU A 222 12.54 -7.39 1.27
C GLU A 222 11.52 -7.92 2.28
N MET A 223 10.23 -7.74 2.01
CA MET A 223 9.13 -8.24 2.83
C MET A 223 8.75 -9.67 2.47
N ILE A 224 8.82 -10.04 1.19
CA ILE A 224 8.45 -11.37 0.69
C ILE A 224 9.38 -12.45 1.27
N VAL A 225 8.79 -13.50 1.83
CA VAL A 225 9.52 -14.67 2.36
C VAL A 225 9.64 -15.71 1.23
N LYS A 226 10.75 -15.70 0.54
CA LYS A 226 10.97 -16.53 -0.68
C LYS A 226 10.87 -18.04 -0.44
N ASP A 227 11.28 -18.50 0.73
CA ASP A 227 11.30 -19.92 1.10
C ASP A 227 10.00 -20.37 1.79
N ALA A 228 8.98 -19.50 1.88
CA ALA A 228 7.69 -19.88 2.41
C ALA A 228 6.99 -20.88 1.46
N PRO A 229 6.13 -21.77 2.02
CA PRO A 229 5.26 -22.59 1.20
C PRO A 229 4.43 -21.73 0.23
N LYS A 230 4.26 -22.22 -0.99
CA LYS A 230 3.46 -21.52 -2.00
C LYS A 230 2.00 -21.96 -1.90
N TYR A 231 1.11 -20.99 -1.99
CA TYR A 231 -0.33 -21.17 -1.90
C TYR A 231 -1.01 -20.60 -3.15
N ILE A 232 -2.19 -21.12 -3.44
CA ILE A 232 -3.09 -20.58 -4.44
C ILE A 232 -4.48 -20.47 -3.81
N LYS A 233 -5.22 -19.43 -4.15
CA LYS A 233 -6.57 -19.21 -3.64
C LYS A 233 -7.58 -20.03 -4.45
N PHE A 234 -8.34 -20.86 -3.76
CA PHE A 234 -9.57 -21.45 -4.25
C PHE A 234 -10.75 -20.84 -3.51
N ALA A 235 -11.85 -20.59 -4.21
CA ALA A 235 -13.04 -20.05 -3.61
C ALA A 235 -14.29 -20.79 -4.10
N LEU A 236 -15.13 -21.17 -3.16
CA LEU A 236 -16.39 -21.88 -3.38
C LEU A 236 -17.60 -21.01 -3.02
N GLY A 237 -18.75 -21.35 -3.50
CA GLY A 237 -20.00 -20.77 -3.06
C GLY A 237 -20.42 -19.51 -3.83
N GLU A 238 -20.93 -18.50 -3.12
CA GLU A 238 -21.66 -17.38 -3.73
C GLU A 238 -20.75 -16.32 -4.38
N ASN A 239 -19.61 -15.99 -3.75
CA ASN A 239 -18.79 -14.85 -4.17
C ASN A 239 -18.23 -14.98 -5.59
N VAL A 240 -17.96 -16.20 -6.02
CA VAL A 240 -17.32 -16.47 -7.33
C VAL A 240 -18.33 -16.54 -8.49
N LYS A 241 -19.62 -16.52 -8.18
CA LYS A 241 -20.68 -16.40 -9.18
C LYS A 241 -20.82 -14.94 -9.61
N GLN A 242 -20.61 -14.63 -10.85
CA GLN A 242 -20.81 -13.27 -11.32
C GLN A 242 -22.26 -12.78 -11.28
N SER A 243 -23.24 -13.69 -11.18
CA SER A 243 -24.65 -13.31 -10.99
C SER A 243 -24.89 -12.42 -9.76
N ASN A 244 -23.96 -12.39 -8.78
CA ASN A 244 -24.07 -11.55 -7.60
C ASN A 244 -23.37 -10.19 -7.73
N TRP A 245 -22.68 -9.91 -8.84
CA TRP A 245 -21.87 -8.70 -9.03
C TRP A 245 -22.64 -7.53 -9.64
N GLY A 246 -23.92 -7.73 -9.93
CA GLY A 246 -24.80 -6.77 -10.59
C GLY A 246 -25.00 -7.07 -12.07
N ASP A 247 -25.95 -6.36 -12.70
CA ASP A 247 -26.41 -6.68 -14.05
C ASP A 247 -25.36 -6.42 -15.15
N PHE A 248 -24.44 -5.52 -14.90
CA PHE A 248 -23.40 -5.13 -15.86
C PHE A 248 -22.14 -5.99 -15.79
N GLU A 249 -21.99 -6.81 -14.74
CA GLU A 249 -20.80 -7.60 -14.48
C GLU A 249 -20.95 -9.10 -14.81
N ARG A 250 -22.06 -9.46 -15.48
CA ARG A 250 -22.38 -10.85 -15.83
C ARG A 250 -21.74 -11.26 -17.16
N ASN A 251 -20.45 -11.09 -17.28
CA ASN A 251 -19.72 -11.25 -18.55
C ASN A 251 -18.96 -12.56 -18.69
N ARG A 252 -18.93 -13.42 -17.65
CA ARG A 252 -18.27 -14.71 -17.70
C ARG A 252 -18.95 -15.80 -16.87
N PHE A 253 -18.62 -17.05 -17.14
CA PHE A 253 -18.93 -18.20 -16.31
C PHE A 253 -18.00 -18.26 -15.07
N PRO A 254 -18.46 -18.73 -13.87
CA PRO A 254 -19.78 -19.31 -13.61
C PRO A 254 -20.83 -18.29 -13.15
N GLN A 255 -22.12 -18.64 -13.35
CA GLN A 255 -23.27 -17.88 -12.89
C GLN A 255 -24.07 -18.62 -11.80
N SER A 256 -23.73 -19.87 -11.52
CA SER A 256 -24.40 -20.73 -10.54
C SER A 256 -23.38 -21.52 -9.71
N ARG A 257 -23.82 -22.09 -8.58
CA ARG A 257 -22.96 -22.96 -7.76
C ARG A 257 -22.53 -24.23 -8.51
N MET A 258 -23.40 -24.81 -9.29
CA MET A 258 -23.08 -25.97 -10.17
C MET A 258 -22.02 -25.58 -11.18
N GLY A 259 -22.08 -24.35 -11.71
CA GLY A 259 -21.05 -23.81 -12.58
C GLY A 259 -19.71 -23.62 -11.90
N VAL A 260 -19.67 -23.33 -10.60
CA VAL A 260 -18.41 -23.27 -9.84
C VAL A 260 -17.76 -24.66 -9.76
N GLU A 261 -18.56 -25.70 -9.47
CA GLU A 261 -18.11 -27.09 -9.46
C GLU A 261 -17.56 -27.49 -10.84
N GLN A 262 -18.28 -27.15 -11.91
CA GLN A 262 -17.87 -27.44 -13.28
C GLN A 262 -16.50 -26.79 -13.63
N VAL A 263 -16.21 -25.58 -13.14
CA VAL A 263 -14.90 -24.97 -13.35
C VAL A 263 -13.80 -25.85 -12.77
N TYR A 264 -13.97 -26.39 -11.58
CA TYR A 264 -12.96 -27.28 -10.99
C TYR A 264 -12.81 -28.56 -11.80
N GLU A 265 -13.89 -29.19 -12.22
CA GLU A 265 -13.84 -30.38 -13.06
C GLU A 265 -13.17 -30.13 -14.41
N ASP A 266 -13.37 -28.96 -15.02
CA ASP A 266 -12.75 -28.60 -16.30
C ASP A 266 -11.25 -28.36 -16.19
N TYR A 267 -10.74 -27.96 -15.01
CA TYR A 267 -9.32 -27.64 -14.81
C TYR A 267 -8.49 -28.79 -14.19
N PHE A 268 -9.10 -29.81 -13.59
CA PHE A 268 -8.46 -30.95 -12.94
C PHE A 268 -8.89 -32.30 -13.52
#